data_3d3135b13a695b8f0be7608a546b7875
#
_entry.id   3d3135b13a695b8f0be7608a546b7875
#
_cell.length_a   1.000
_cell.length_b   1.000
_cell.length_c   1.000
_cell.angle_alpha   90.00
_cell.angle_beta   90.00
_cell.angle_gamma   90.00
#
_symmetry.space_group_name_H-M   'P 1'
#
loop_
_entity.id
_entity.type
_entity.pdbx_description
1 polymer ?
#
loop_
_entity_poly.entity_id
_entity_poly.type
_entity_poly.pdbx_seq_one_letter_code
_entity_poly.pdbx_strand_id
1 'polypeptide(L)'
;MTAIYKRELKSYLTSMVGYLFIFFILVLTGIYFSAYQLSAAYPKFEYTLSAITFAFLIGVPILTMRVLAEERKQKTDQLLLTAPVSVSGIVIGKYLALVTVFAVPMAVMCTYPLIMSRFGTVEFASAYTAVLGFFLLGCANIAIGVFMSALTESQVIAAVLTFVFLFAFYMMNGISSFFSQTSMSTCVTFGLLILAAAIIIYTMIKNILISAVIGVIGEVALIIIYVVKSSIFEGGIQKVLDVFNPVSYTHLRAHE
;
A
#
# COMPACT_ATOMS: atom_id res chain seq x y z
N MET A 1 -15.24 -20.20 -6.54
CA MET A 1 -13.99 -19.43 -6.45
C MET A 1 -13.15 -19.53 -7.71
N THR A 2 -12.72 -20.72 -8.14
CA THR A 2 -11.86 -20.91 -9.35
C THR A 2 -12.46 -20.42 -10.65
N ALA A 3 -13.78 -20.53 -10.83
CA ALA A 3 -14.46 -20.03 -12.04
C ALA A 3 -14.40 -18.49 -12.14
N ILE A 4 -14.62 -17.80 -11.01
CA ILE A 4 -14.56 -16.34 -10.93
C ILE A 4 -13.11 -15.88 -11.20
N TYR A 5 -12.13 -16.50 -10.55
CA TYR A 5 -10.72 -16.22 -10.79
C TYR A 5 -10.34 -16.33 -12.29
N LYS A 6 -10.69 -17.45 -12.93
CA LYS A 6 -10.40 -17.67 -14.36
C LYS A 6 -11.08 -16.65 -15.26
N ARG A 7 -12.34 -16.29 -14.96
CA ARG A 7 -13.09 -15.28 -15.71
C ARG A 7 -12.42 -13.92 -15.61
N GLU A 8 -12.09 -13.49 -14.38
CA GLU A 8 -11.44 -12.21 -14.14
C GLU A 8 -10.05 -12.16 -14.75
N LEU A 9 -9.22 -13.18 -14.53
CA LEU A 9 -7.88 -13.26 -15.11
C LEU A 9 -7.93 -13.16 -16.64
N LYS A 10 -8.83 -13.92 -17.29
CA LYS A 10 -9.02 -13.82 -18.73
C LYS A 10 -9.46 -12.42 -19.14
N SER A 11 -10.38 -11.80 -18.41
CA SER A 11 -10.85 -10.44 -18.68
C SER A 11 -9.70 -9.43 -18.63
N TYR A 12 -8.80 -9.49 -17.65
CA TYR A 12 -7.65 -8.59 -17.54
C TYR A 12 -6.59 -8.87 -18.61
N LEU A 13 -6.28 -10.13 -18.88
CA LEU A 13 -5.30 -10.51 -19.90
C LEU A 13 -5.76 -10.28 -21.35
N THR A 14 -7.05 -10.07 -21.56
CA THR A 14 -7.60 -9.70 -22.89
C THR A 14 -8.00 -8.23 -22.97
N SER A 15 -7.94 -7.49 -21.87
CA SER A 15 -8.30 -6.08 -21.82
C SER A 15 -7.08 -5.16 -21.98
N MET A 16 -7.33 -3.98 -22.54
CA MET A 16 -6.29 -2.95 -22.64
C MET A 16 -5.72 -2.53 -21.27
N VAL A 17 -6.51 -2.57 -20.21
CA VAL A 17 -6.09 -2.16 -18.86
C VAL A 17 -5.00 -3.07 -18.30
N GLY A 18 -5.13 -4.39 -18.47
CA GLY A 18 -4.11 -5.33 -18.00
C GLY A 18 -2.78 -5.17 -18.74
N TYR A 19 -2.83 -5.03 -20.06
CA TYR A 19 -1.62 -4.78 -20.86
C TYR A 19 -0.98 -3.43 -20.54
N LEU A 20 -1.78 -2.37 -20.38
CA LEU A 20 -1.28 -1.05 -20.03
C LEU A 20 -0.55 -1.07 -18.68
N PHE A 21 -1.11 -1.77 -17.69
CA PHE A 21 -0.48 -1.93 -16.38
C PHE A 21 0.86 -2.66 -16.47
N ILE A 22 0.90 -3.83 -17.14
CA ILE A 22 2.13 -4.62 -17.30
C ILE A 22 3.18 -3.79 -18.04
N PHE A 23 2.79 -3.14 -19.13
CA PHE A 23 3.68 -2.29 -19.93
C PHE A 23 4.24 -1.14 -19.09
N PHE A 24 3.38 -0.43 -18.35
CA PHE A 24 3.77 0.70 -17.51
C PHE A 24 4.82 0.31 -16.46
N ILE A 25 4.59 -0.78 -15.74
CA ILE A 25 5.52 -1.27 -14.73
C ILE A 25 6.85 -1.70 -15.37
N LEU A 26 6.82 -2.44 -16.49
CA LEU A 26 8.04 -2.91 -17.17
C LEU A 26 8.85 -1.77 -17.77
N VAL A 27 8.20 -0.77 -18.38
CA VAL A 27 8.88 0.40 -18.95
C VAL A 27 9.58 1.19 -17.85
N LEU A 28 8.89 1.50 -16.76
CA LEU A 28 9.50 2.21 -15.64
C LEU A 28 10.68 1.42 -15.06
N THR A 29 10.49 0.12 -14.83
CA THR A 29 11.57 -0.73 -14.34
C THR A 29 12.76 -0.72 -15.28
N GLY A 30 12.54 -0.85 -16.59
CA GLY A 30 13.59 -0.81 -17.61
C GLY A 30 14.35 0.51 -17.62
N ILE A 31 13.65 1.66 -17.53
CA ILE A 31 14.27 2.98 -17.49
C ILE A 31 15.15 3.12 -16.24
N TYR A 32 14.62 2.83 -15.07
CA TYR A 32 15.38 2.94 -13.82
C TYR A 32 16.52 1.93 -13.73
N PHE A 33 16.31 0.71 -14.23
CA PHE A 33 17.37 -0.28 -14.33
C PHE A 33 18.51 0.20 -15.23
N SER A 34 18.20 0.77 -16.40
CA SER A 34 19.22 1.33 -17.29
C SER A 34 19.97 2.49 -16.64
N ALA A 35 19.27 3.37 -15.94
CA ALA A 35 19.87 4.52 -15.29
C ALA A 35 20.78 4.13 -14.12
N TYR A 36 20.29 3.28 -13.21
CA TYR A 36 21.03 2.94 -11.99
C TYR A 36 22.08 1.85 -12.21
N GLN A 37 21.71 0.73 -12.84
CA GLN A 37 22.60 -0.42 -12.95
C GLN A 37 23.53 -0.33 -14.16
N LEU A 38 23.01 0.06 -15.34
CA LEU A 38 23.84 0.07 -16.55
C LEU A 38 24.67 1.37 -16.68
N SER A 39 24.08 2.54 -16.40
CA SER A 39 24.78 3.81 -16.56
C SER A 39 25.57 4.24 -15.33
N ALA A 40 24.99 4.12 -14.13
CA ALA A 40 25.63 4.53 -12.88
C ALA A 40 26.37 3.39 -12.15
N ALA A 41 26.30 2.13 -12.69
CA ALA A 41 26.95 0.95 -12.17
C ALA A 41 26.68 0.64 -10.68
N TYR A 42 25.47 0.97 -10.19
CA TYR A 42 25.08 0.62 -8.82
C TYR A 42 24.92 -0.91 -8.69
N PRO A 43 25.57 -1.53 -7.69
CA PRO A 43 25.61 -3.00 -7.58
C PRO A 43 24.33 -3.61 -7.03
N LYS A 44 23.45 -2.83 -6.38
CA LYS A 44 22.25 -3.31 -5.70
C LYS A 44 20.99 -3.03 -6.52
N PHE A 45 20.24 -4.09 -6.85
CA PHE A 45 18.95 -3.97 -7.56
C PHE A 45 17.84 -3.29 -6.73
N GLU A 46 18.00 -3.28 -5.41
CA GLU A 46 17.09 -2.64 -4.46
C GLU A 46 16.84 -1.16 -4.76
N TYR A 47 17.86 -0.43 -5.25
CA TYR A 47 17.72 0.99 -5.63
C TYR A 47 16.70 1.19 -6.75
N THR A 48 16.68 0.31 -7.75
CA THR A 48 15.67 0.36 -8.82
C THR A 48 14.28 0.07 -8.28
N LEU A 49 14.11 -0.97 -7.46
CA LEU A 49 12.80 -1.31 -6.89
C LEU A 49 12.27 -0.21 -5.97
N SER A 50 13.14 0.37 -5.15
CA SER A 50 12.79 1.50 -4.30
C SER A 50 12.36 2.72 -5.12
N ALA A 51 13.11 3.05 -6.16
CA ALA A 51 12.80 4.17 -7.05
C ALA A 51 11.47 4.01 -7.78
N ILE A 52 11.10 2.79 -8.20
CA ILE A 52 9.84 2.55 -8.93
C ILE A 52 8.63 2.34 -8.00
N THR A 53 8.80 2.36 -6.68
CA THR A 53 7.68 2.20 -5.73
C THR A 53 6.57 3.22 -5.96
N PHE A 54 6.90 4.44 -6.42
CA PHE A 54 5.91 5.45 -6.79
C PHE A 54 4.98 5.00 -7.92
N ALA A 55 5.41 4.05 -8.76
CA ALA A 55 4.59 3.53 -9.85
C ALA A 55 3.29 2.88 -9.36
N PHE A 56 3.26 2.39 -8.12
CA PHE A 56 2.04 1.88 -7.50
C PHE A 56 0.97 2.96 -7.33
N LEU A 57 1.35 4.23 -7.16
CA LEU A 57 0.40 5.34 -7.03
C LEU A 57 -0.49 5.50 -8.27
N ILE A 58 0.04 5.18 -9.44
CA ILE A 58 -0.68 5.29 -10.71
C ILE A 58 -1.17 3.91 -11.16
N GLY A 59 -0.32 2.90 -11.10
CA GLY A 59 -0.61 1.56 -11.62
C GLY A 59 -1.73 0.86 -10.87
N VAL A 60 -1.69 0.88 -9.53
CA VAL A 60 -2.69 0.18 -8.71
C VAL A 60 -4.09 0.77 -8.88
N PRO A 61 -4.33 2.10 -8.79
CA PRO A 61 -5.63 2.68 -9.07
C PRO A 61 -6.21 2.28 -10.44
N ILE A 62 -5.40 2.32 -11.49
CA ILE A 62 -5.83 1.92 -12.84
C ILE A 62 -6.21 0.43 -12.89
N LEU A 63 -5.42 -0.43 -12.24
CA LEU A 63 -5.67 -1.86 -12.21
C LEU A 63 -6.93 -2.22 -11.41
N THR A 64 -7.17 -1.55 -10.28
CA THR A 64 -8.22 -1.93 -9.32
C THR A 64 -9.54 -1.19 -9.49
N MET A 65 -9.57 -0.04 -10.18
CA MET A 65 -10.75 0.85 -10.26
C MET A 65 -12.03 0.15 -10.73
N ARG A 66 -11.93 -0.85 -11.61
CA ARG A 66 -13.09 -1.51 -12.24
C ARG A 66 -13.55 -2.79 -11.54
N VAL A 67 -12.74 -3.34 -10.62
CA VAL A 67 -12.92 -4.70 -10.06
C VAL A 67 -14.30 -4.94 -9.43
N LEU A 68 -14.79 -4.00 -8.63
CA LEU A 68 -16.09 -4.05 -7.98
C LEU A 68 -17.00 -2.89 -8.38
N ALA A 69 -16.42 -1.70 -8.63
CA ALA A 69 -17.21 -0.53 -9.01
C ALA A 69 -17.96 -0.71 -10.34
N GLU A 70 -17.37 -1.41 -11.31
CA GLU A 70 -18.02 -1.70 -12.59
C GLU A 70 -19.23 -2.63 -12.43
N GLU A 71 -19.11 -3.69 -11.65
CA GLU A 71 -20.20 -4.64 -11.39
C GLU A 71 -21.37 -3.98 -10.65
N ARG A 72 -21.06 -3.12 -9.66
CA ARG A 72 -22.08 -2.32 -8.97
C ARG A 72 -22.79 -1.37 -9.92
N LYS A 73 -22.05 -0.64 -10.76
CA LYS A 73 -22.63 0.27 -11.76
C LYS A 73 -23.57 -0.47 -12.73
N GLN A 74 -23.20 -1.68 -13.13
CA GLN A 74 -23.98 -2.52 -14.04
C GLN A 74 -25.06 -3.34 -13.33
N LYS A 75 -25.14 -3.28 -11.97
CA LYS A 75 -26.02 -4.10 -11.12
C LYS A 75 -25.84 -5.62 -11.30
N THR A 76 -24.69 -6.05 -11.82
CA THR A 76 -24.34 -7.45 -12.01
C THR A 76 -23.86 -8.12 -10.71
N ASP A 77 -23.52 -7.32 -9.70
CA ASP A 77 -23.24 -7.76 -8.34
C ASP A 77 -24.42 -8.52 -7.73
N GLN A 78 -25.68 -8.13 -8.03
CA GLN A 78 -26.87 -8.84 -7.56
C GLN A 78 -26.94 -10.27 -8.10
N LEU A 79 -26.55 -10.51 -9.35
CA LEU A 79 -26.47 -11.85 -9.95
C LEU A 79 -25.39 -12.71 -9.28
N LEU A 80 -24.28 -12.11 -8.90
CA LEU A 80 -23.20 -12.79 -8.18
C LEU A 80 -23.59 -13.14 -6.75
N LEU A 81 -24.36 -12.29 -6.08
CA LEU A 81 -24.84 -12.51 -4.71
C LEU A 81 -25.96 -13.57 -4.64
N THR A 82 -26.72 -13.76 -5.72
CA THR A 82 -27.73 -14.84 -5.79
C THR A 82 -27.16 -16.19 -6.21
N ALA A 83 -25.91 -16.22 -6.71
CA ALA A 83 -25.22 -17.47 -7.04
C ALA A 83 -24.82 -18.23 -5.73
N PRO A 84 -24.74 -19.58 -5.76
CA PRO A 84 -24.34 -20.39 -4.60
C PRO A 84 -22.83 -20.28 -4.31
N VAL A 85 -22.31 -19.07 -4.18
CA VAL A 85 -20.89 -18.79 -3.91
C VAL A 85 -20.80 -17.81 -2.75
N SER A 86 -19.89 -18.04 -1.81
CA SER A 86 -19.67 -17.14 -0.68
C SER A 86 -19.09 -15.79 -1.16
N VAL A 87 -19.53 -14.71 -0.53
CA VAL A 87 -19.02 -13.34 -0.83
C VAL A 87 -17.49 -13.26 -0.71
N SER A 88 -16.93 -13.90 0.32
CA SER A 88 -15.49 -14.00 0.50
C SER A 88 -14.80 -14.70 -0.69
N GLY A 89 -15.41 -15.75 -1.22
CA GLY A 89 -14.91 -16.47 -2.39
C GLY A 89 -14.90 -15.60 -3.66
N ILE A 90 -15.86 -14.68 -3.80
CA ILE A 90 -15.91 -13.71 -4.91
C ILE A 90 -14.76 -12.72 -4.79
N VAL A 91 -14.61 -12.07 -3.62
CA VAL A 91 -13.58 -11.04 -3.40
C VAL A 91 -12.18 -11.63 -3.52
N ILE A 92 -11.93 -12.79 -2.89
CA ILE A 92 -10.62 -13.45 -2.96
C ILE A 92 -10.31 -13.90 -4.40
N GLY A 93 -11.31 -14.41 -5.14
CA GLY A 93 -11.12 -14.81 -6.54
C GLY A 93 -10.70 -13.63 -7.43
N LYS A 94 -11.32 -12.47 -7.24
CA LYS A 94 -10.98 -11.23 -7.95
C LYS A 94 -9.59 -10.70 -7.55
N TYR A 95 -9.32 -10.65 -6.25
CA TYR A 95 -8.02 -10.23 -5.74
C TYR A 95 -6.88 -11.10 -6.29
N LEU A 96 -7.01 -12.42 -6.24
CA LEU A 96 -6.01 -13.35 -6.79
C LEU A 96 -5.80 -13.18 -8.30
N ALA A 97 -6.84 -12.84 -9.06
CA ALA A 97 -6.70 -12.54 -10.48
C ALA A 97 -5.79 -11.31 -10.71
N LEU A 98 -5.99 -10.25 -9.93
CA LEU A 98 -5.14 -9.03 -10.00
C LEU A 98 -3.70 -9.32 -9.58
N VAL A 99 -3.50 -10.07 -8.50
CA VAL A 99 -2.17 -10.49 -8.04
C VAL A 99 -1.47 -11.31 -9.13
N THR A 100 -2.20 -12.17 -9.85
CA THR A 100 -1.63 -12.94 -10.97
C THR A 100 -1.24 -12.04 -12.13
N VAL A 101 -2.04 -11.02 -12.47
CA VAL A 101 -1.67 -10.01 -13.48
C VAL A 101 -0.42 -9.25 -13.06
N PHE A 102 -0.29 -8.88 -11.79
CA PHE A 102 0.90 -8.24 -11.24
C PHE A 102 2.12 -9.18 -11.20
N ALA A 103 1.92 -10.48 -10.99
CA ALA A 103 3.00 -11.46 -11.01
C ALA A 103 3.71 -11.56 -12.38
N VAL A 104 3.04 -11.18 -13.49
CA VAL A 104 3.64 -11.21 -14.82
C VAL A 104 4.85 -10.27 -14.93
N PRO A 105 4.75 -8.95 -14.66
CA PRO A 105 5.92 -8.08 -14.66
C PRO A 105 6.94 -8.47 -13.59
N MET A 106 6.52 -9.03 -12.45
CA MET A 106 7.44 -9.51 -11.43
C MET A 106 8.30 -10.69 -11.92
N ALA A 107 7.72 -11.61 -12.67
CA ALA A 107 8.47 -12.72 -13.27
C ALA A 107 9.56 -12.20 -14.25
N VAL A 108 9.26 -11.14 -15.00
CA VAL A 108 10.27 -10.48 -15.85
C VAL A 108 11.34 -9.81 -14.99
N MET A 109 10.96 -9.12 -13.90
CA MET A 109 11.92 -8.48 -12.99
C MET A 109 12.88 -9.48 -12.33
N CYS A 110 12.48 -10.72 -12.11
CA CYS A 110 13.38 -11.77 -11.62
C CYS A 110 14.54 -12.08 -12.58
N THR A 111 14.46 -11.67 -13.84
CA THR A 111 15.58 -11.84 -14.81
C THR A 111 16.64 -10.76 -14.69
N TYR A 112 16.34 -9.59 -14.11
CA TYR A 112 17.29 -8.48 -14.02
C TYR A 112 18.54 -8.78 -13.17
N PRO A 113 18.47 -9.42 -11.99
CA PRO A 113 19.65 -9.83 -11.25
C PRO A 113 20.55 -10.78 -12.03
N LEU A 114 19.97 -11.65 -12.88
CA LEU A 114 20.74 -12.54 -13.75
C LEU A 114 21.47 -11.75 -14.86
N ILE A 115 20.86 -10.70 -15.39
CA ILE A 115 21.52 -9.82 -16.37
C ILE A 115 22.66 -9.06 -15.69
N MET A 116 22.43 -8.50 -14.49
CA MET A 116 23.46 -7.79 -13.73
C MET A 116 24.69 -8.66 -13.44
N SER A 117 24.51 -9.96 -13.18
CA SER A 117 25.61 -10.88 -12.89
C SER A 117 26.59 -11.06 -14.05
N ARG A 118 26.21 -10.65 -15.27
CA ARG A 118 27.12 -10.62 -16.43
C ARG A 118 28.05 -9.40 -16.45
N PHE A 119 27.70 -8.35 -15.70
CA PHE A 119 28.43 -7.09 -15.68
C PHE A 119 29.18 -6.86 -14.37
N GLY A 120 28.91 -7.64 -13.33
CA GLY A 120 29.57 -7.49 -12.04
C GLY A 120 29.13 -8.53 -11.01
N THR A 121 29.66 -8.38 -9.80
CA THR A 121 29.28 -9.22 -8.65
C THR A 121 27.94 -8.77 -8.09
N VAL A 122 26.95 -9.67 -8.07
CA VAL A 122 25.60 -9.41 -7.56
C VAL A 122 25.32 -10.31 -6.37
N GLU A 123 24.82 -9.73 -5.30
CA GLU A 123 24.33 -10.48 -4.16
C GLU A 123 22.90 -10.97 -4.43
N PHE A 124 22.76 -12.18 -4.96
CA PHE A 124 21.48 -12.74 -5.37
C PHE A 124 20.46 -12.82 -4.23
N ALA A 125 20.91 -13.17 -3.01
CA ALA A 125 20.02 -13.29 -1.87
C ALA A 125 19.32 -11.96 -1.55
N SER A 126 20.07 -10.85 -1.53
CA SER A 126 19.55 -9.51 -1.33
C SER A 126 18.60 -9.09 -2.46
N ALA A 127 19.03 -9.27 -3.72
CA ALA A 127 18.24 -8.91 -4.91
C ALA A 127 16.88 -9.63 -4.95
N TYR A 128 16.85 -10.95 -4.75
CA TYR A 128 15.59 -11.71 -4.77
C TYR A 128 14.71 -11.44 -3.54
N THR A 129 15.31 -11.18 -2.39
CA THR A 129 14.55 -10.76 -1.20
C THR A 129 13.88 -9.40 -1.44
N ALA A 130 14.57 -8.45 -2.09
CA ALA A 130 13.98 -7.17 -2.48
C ALA A 130 12.83 -7.32 -3.49
N VAL A 131 12.98 -8.20 -4.49
CA VAL A 131 11.90 -8.52 -5.46
C VAL A 131 10.68 -9.09 -4.74
N LEU A 132 10.89 -10.01 -3.78
CA LEU A 132 9.81 -10.58 -2.99
C LEU A 132 9.14 -9.52 -2.11
N GLY A 133 9.92 -8.65 -1.46
CA GLY A 133 9.39 -7.52 -0.69
C GLY A 133 8.54 -6.57 -1.54
N PHE A 134 9.02 -6.23 -2.75
CA PHE A 134 8.29 -5.40 -3.70
C PHE A 134 7.00 -6.08 -4.17
N PHE A 135 7.02 -7.39 -4.41
CA PHE A 135 5.82 -8.17 -4.73
C PHE A 135 4.79 -8.14 -3.60
N LEU A 136 5.20 -8.38 -2.36
CA LEU A 136 4.31 -8.34 -1.20
C LEU A 136 3.72 -6.94 -0.99
N LEU A 137 4.54 -5.89 -1.18
CA LEU A 137 4.08 -4.50 -1.14
C LEU A 137 3.01 -4.25 -2.21
N GLY A 138 3.23 -4.70 -3.45
CA GLY A 138 2.25 -4.60 -4.52
C GLY A 138 0.95 -5.35 -4.21
N CYS A 139 1.02 -6.55 -3.63
CA CYS A 139 -0.14 -7.30 -3.16
C CYS A 139 -0.94 -6.53 -2.10
N ALA A 140 -0.27 -5.90 -1.14
CA ALA A 140 -0.93 -5.07 -0.12
C ALA A 140 -1.62 -3.85 -0.74
N ASN A 141 -0.95 -3.14 -1.66
CA ASN A 141 -1.51 -2.01 -2.37
C ASN A 141 -2.73 -2.39 -3.24
N ILE A 142 -2.68 -3.55 -3.90
CA ILE A 142 -3.80 -4.11 -4.67
C ILE A 142 -4.99 -4.41 -3.73
N ALA A 143 -4.76 -4.95 -2.52
CA ALA A 143 -5.82 -5.20 -1.55
C ALA A 143 -6.53 -3.90 -1.14
N ILE A 144 -5.76 -2.83 -0.88
CA ILE A 144 -6.30 -1.49 -0.61
C ILE A 144 -7.13 -0.99 -1.79
N GLY A 145 -6.63 -1.12 -3.03
CA GLY A 145 -7.35 -0.70 -4.23
C GLY A 145 -8.66 -1.46 -4.45
N VAL A 146 -8.68 -2.78 -4.21
CA VAL A 146 -9.90 -3.60 -4.26
C VAL A 146 -10.90 -3.12 -3.20
N PHE A 147 -10.44 -2.82 -2.00
CA PHE A 147 -11.30 -2.29 -0.94
C PHE A 147 -11.89 -0.93 -1.32
N MET A 148 -11.11 0.01 -1.87
CA MET A 148 -11.61 1.30 -2.34
C MET A 148 -12.61 1.15 -3.49
N SER A 149 -12.38 0.20 -4.41
CA SER A 149 -13.33 -0.12 -5.48
C SER A 149 -14.66 -0.68 -4.96
N ALA A 150 -14.67 -1.29 -3.77
CA ALA A 150 -15.89 -1.77 -3.13
C ALA A 150 -16.75 -0.66 -2.52
N LEU A 151 -16.19 0.52 -2.24
CA LEU A 151 -16.90 1.61 -1.58
C LEU A 151 -17.74 2.47 -2.54
N THR A 152 -17.52 2.39 -3.85
CA THR A 152 -18.15 3.27 -4.84
C THR A 152 -18.62 2.50 -6.07
N GLU A 153 -19.60 3.07 -6.77
CA GLU A 153 -20.12 2.58 -8.07
C GLU A 153 -19.41 3.24 -9.27
N SER A 154 -18.63 4.29 -9.01
CA SER A 154 -17.91 5.02 -10.06
C SER A 154 -16.45 4.58 -10.11
N GLN A 155 -16.02 4.07 -11.28
CA GLN A 155 -14.63 3.68 -11.54
C GLN A 155 -13.64 4.83 -11.30
N VAL A 156 -14.02 6.06 -11.71
CA VAL A 156 -13.17 7.26 -11.54
C VAL A 156 -13.00 7.61 -10.06
N ILE A 157 -14.10 7.58 -9.29
CA ILE A 157 -14.05 7.84 -7.84
C ILE A 157 -13.22 6.74 -7.16
N ALA A 158 -13.37 5.47 -7.53
CA ALA A 158 -12.56 4.37 -7.01
C ALA A 158 -11.05 4.61 -7.26
N ALA A 159 -10.69 5.03 -8.48
CA ALA A 159 -9.30 5.34 -8.82
C ALA A 159 -8.75 6.51 -7.98
N VAL A 160 -9.51 7.60 -7.86
CA VAL A 160 -9.11 8.78 -7.07
C VAL A 160 -8.95 8.42 -5.60
N LEU A 161 -9.92 7.70 -5.00
CA LEU A 161 -9.83 7.26 -3.60
C LEU A 161 -8.60 6.37 -3.38
N THR A 162 -8.37 5.41 -4.27
CA THR A 162 -7.18 4.53 -4.18
C THR A 162 -5.90 5.35 -4.29
N PHE A 163 -5.82 6.28 -5.25
CA PHE A 163 -4.65 7.15 -5.41
C PHE A 163 -4.39 8.00 -4.16
N VAL A 164 -5.41 8.68 -3.62
CA VAL A 164 -5.27 9.52 -2.42
C VAL A 164 -4.79 8.70 -1.23
N PHE A 165 -5.35 7.50 -1.05
CA PHE A 165 -4.97 6.63 0.05
C PHE A 165 -3.53 6.13 -0.07
N LEU A 166 -3.13 5.64 -1.25
CA LEU A 166 -1.76 5.21 -1.50
C LEU A 166 -0.77 6.38 -1.45
N PHE A 167 -1.15 7.56 -1.92
CA PHE A 167 -0.34 8.76 -1.83
C PHE A 167 -0.09 9.18 -0.37
N ALA A 168 -1.11 9.09 0.48
CA ALA A 168 -0.96 9.35 1.91
C ALA A 168 0.07 8.40 2.55
N PHE A 169 0.04 7.10 2.22
CA PHE A 169 1.05 6.14 2.69
C PHE A 169 2.44 6.42 2.12
N TYR A 170 2.51 6.77 0.84
CA TYR A 170 3.79 7.10 0.20
C TYR A 170 4.44 8.35 0.82
N MET A 171 3.63 9.35 1.17
CA MET A 171 4.09 10.58 1.81
C MET A 171 4.42 10.41 3.30
N MET A 172 4.14 9.25 3.91
CA MET A 172 4.32 9.02 5.34
C MET A 172 5.77 9.29 5.80
N ASN A 173 6.77 8.92 4.98
CA ASN A 173 8.18 9.25 5.26
C ASN A 173 8.44 10.76 5.30
N GLY A 174 7.90 11.50 4.35
CA GLY A 174 8.00 12.96 4.34
C GLY A 174 7.28 13.58 5.54
N ILE A 175 6.09 13.09 5.85
CA ILE A 175 5.31 13.54 7.00
C ILE A 175 6.06 13.25 8.31
N SER A 176 6.64 12.06 8.47
CA SER A 176 7.37 11.68 9.67
C SER A 176 8.58 12.59 9.96
N SER A 177 9.20 13.15 8.92
CA SER A 177 10.34 14.07 9.07
C SER A 177 9.97 15.44 9.60
N PHE A 178 8.69 15.85 9.49
CA PHE A 178 8.20 17.10 10.10
C PHE A 178 7.98 17.00 11.61
N PHE A 179 7.84 15.77 12.14
CA PHE A 179 7.69 15.59 13.57
C PHE A 179 9.06 15.49 14.24
N SER A 180 9.29 16.37 15.20
CA SER A 180 10.50 16.33 16.04
C SER A 180 10.57 15.00 16.81
N GLN A 181 11.76 14.43 16.95
CA GLN A 181 12.01 13.21 17.73
C GLN A 181 11.88 13.44 19.25
N THR A 182 11.63 14.68 19.67
CA THR A 182 11.52 15.05 21.07
C THR A 182 10.28 14.41 21.71
N SER A 183 10.43 13.85 22.90
CA SER A 183 9.33 13.23 23.67
C SER A 183 8.12 14.16 23.84
N MET A 184 8.37 15.47 23.99
CA MET A 184 7.31 16.48 24.13
C MET A 184 6.49 16.65 22.86
N SER A 185 7.14 16.70 21.69
CA SER A 185 6.45 16.79 20.37
C SER A 185 5.55 15.57 20.14
N THR A 186 6.05 14.39 20.45
CA THR A 186 5.30 13.14 20.35
C THR A 186 4.08 13.13 21.28
N CYS A 187 4.26 13.56 22.52
CA CYS A 187 3.15 13.66 23.49
C CYS A 187 2.05 14.61 23.01
N VAL A 188 2.42 15.81 22.55
CA VAL A 188 1.47 16.80 22.01
C VAL A 188 0.72 16.25 20.79
N THR A 189 1.39 15.55 19.90
CA THR A 189 0.74 14.98 18.71
C THR A 189 -0.25 13.88 19.08
N PHE A 190 0.11 12.98 20.00
CA PHE A 190 -0.84 11.96 20.48
C PHE A 190 -2.03 12.60 21.22
N GLY A 191 -1.82 13.68 22.00
CA GLY A 191 -2.90 14.44 22.60
C GLY A 191 -3.85 15.00 21.55
N LEU A 192 -3.34 15.65 20.51
CA LEU A 192 -4.17 16.14 19.41
C LEU A 192 -4.97 15.01 18.72
N LEU A 193 -4.38 13.83 18.54
CA LEU A 193 -5.08 12.68 17.99
C LEU A 193 -6.21 12.18 18.90
N ILE A 194 -5.99 12.14 20.21
CA ILE A 194 -7.03 11.78 21.20
C ILE A 194 -8.17 12.80 21.16
N LEU A 195 -7.87 14.10 21.11
CA LEU A 195 -8.88 15.14 20.96
C LEU A 195 -9.67 15.01 19.66
N ALA A 196 -8.99 14.76 18.54
CA ALA A 196 -9.65 14.53 17.25
C ALA A 196 -10.57 13.29 17.31
N ALA A 197 -10.12 12.20 17.90
CA ALA A 197 -10.94 11.01 18.11
C ALA A 197 -12.16 11.28 18.99
N ALA A 198 -12.01 12.06 20.07
CA ALA A 198 -13.12 12.46 20.93
C ALA A 198 -14.16 13.32 20.18
N ILE A 199 -13.71 14.22 19.29
CA ILE A 199 -14.58 15.00 18.41
C ILE A 199 -15.34 14.10 17.44
N ILE A 200 -14.67 13.13 16.80
CA ILE A 200 -15.31 12.16 15.90
C ILE A 200 -16.36 11.34 16.65
N ILE A 201 -16.04 10.85 17.85
CA ILE A 201 -16.97 10.10 18.71
C ILE A 201 -18.19 10.98 19.05
N TYR A 202 -17.98 12.26 19.36
CA TYR A 202 -19.07 13.20 19.60
C TYR A 202 -19.99 13.35 18.38
N THR A 203 -19.44 13.46 17.17
CA THR A 203 -20.25 13.58 15.94
C THR A 203 -21.08 12.32 15.67
N MET A 204 -20.57 11.15 16.03
CA MET A 204 -21.25 9.86 15.85
C MET A 204 -22.33 9.60 16.92
N ILE A 205 -21.99 9.80 18.20
CA ILE A 205 -22.87 9.44 19.33
C ILE A 205 -23.77 10.61 19.75
N LYS A 206 -23.41 11.86 19.39
CA LYS A 206 -24.08 13.11 19.78
C LYS A 206 -24.27 13.27 21.30
N ASN A 207 -23.45 12.59 22.11
CA ASN A 207 -23.47 12.67 23.57
C ASN A 207 -22.16 13.29 24.07
N ILE A 208 -22.25 14.54 24.51
CA ILE A 208 -21.10 15.32 24.95
C ILE A 208 -20.41 14.72 26.19
N LEU A 209 -21.17 14.11 27.10
CA LEU A 209 -20.62 13.53 28.33
C LEU A 209 -19.72 12.32 28.02
N ILE A 210 -20.19 11.41 27.17
CA ILE A 210 -19.42 10.21 26.78
C ILE A 210 -18.16 10.62 26.07
N SER A 211 -18.24 11.51 25.09
CA SER A 211 -17.10 11.98 24.32
C SER A 211 -16.08 12.72 25.19
N ALA A 212 -16.54 13.60 26.10
CA ALA A 212 -15.67 14.33 27.03
C ALA A 212 -14.95 13.37 28.00
N VAL A 213 -15.66 12.39 28.57
CA VAL A 213 -15.07 11.40 29.47
C VAL A 213 -13.99 10.59 28.78
N ILE A 214 -14.24 10.12 27.55
CA ILE A 214 -13.23 9.35 26.75
C ILE A 214 -12.01 10.24 26.46
N GLY A 215 -12.24 11.49 26.04
CA GLY A 215 -11.16 12.44 25.76
C GLY A 215 -10.31 12.73 26.99
N VAL A 216 -10.94 13.06 28.11
CA VAL A 216 -10.23 13.36 29.35
C VAL A 216 -9.47 12.15 29.90
N ILE A 217 -10.07 10.96 29.90
CA ILE A 217 -9.38 9.73 30.34
C ILE A 217 -8.17 9.46 29.44
N GLY A 218 -8.31 9.62 28.11
CA GLY A 218 -7.23 9.44 27.18
C GLY A 218 -6.06 10.40 27.41
N GLU A 219 -6.35 11.69 27.59
CA GLU A 219 -5.34 12.73 27.87
C GLU A 219 -4.65 12.50 29.23
N VAL A 220 -5.40 12.19 30.25
CA VAL A 220 -4.85 11.91 31.59
C VAL A 220 -3.94 10.68 31.54
N ALA A 221 -4.36 9.61 30.88
CA ALA A 221 -3.54 8.41 30.71
C ALA A 221 -2.24 8.73 29.95
N LEU A 222 -2.32 9.52 28.87
CA LEU A 222 -1.16 9.96 28.09
C LEU A 222 -0.19 10.78 28.92
N ILE A 223 -0.67 11.74 29.73
CA ILE A 223 0.16 12.56 30.63
C ILE A 223 0.83 11.69 31.70
N ILE A 224 0.09 10.75 32.30
CA ILE A 224 0.67 9.83 33.29
C ILE A 224 1.81 9.00 32.68
N ILE A 225 1.62 8.43 31.50
CA ILE A 225 2.64 7.66 30.80
C ILE A 225 3.85 8.54 30.47
N TYR A 226 3.63 9.78 30.04
CA TYR A 226 4.71 10.73 29.74
C TYR A 226 5.54 11.07 30.99
N VAL A 227 4.92 11.29 32.13
CA VAL A 227 5.61 11.61 33.39
C VAL A 227 6.38 10.40 33.94
N VAL A 228 5.81 9.19 33.84
CA VAL A 228 6.41 7.96 34.37
C VAL A 228 7.55 7.47 33.48
N LYS A 229 7.40 7.59 32.15
CA LYS A 229 8.37 7.01 31.20
C LYS A 229 8.44 7.79 29.90
N SER A 230 9.01 8.99 29.96
CA SER A 230 9.14 9.88 28.78
C SER A 230 9.93 9.26 27.63
N SER A 231 10.85 8.31 27.92
CA SER A 231 11.64 7.62 26.89
C SER A 231 10.80 6.78 25.89
N ILE A 232 9.56 6.39 26.26
CA ILE A 232 8.67 5.69 25.33
C ILE A 232 8.23 6.62 24.20
N PHE A 233 8.16 7.92 24.47
CA PHE A 233 7.73 8.93 23.53
C PHE A 233 8.84 9.40 22.58
N GLU A 234 10.11 9.08 22.85
CA GLU A 234 11.22 9.41 21.95
C GLU A 234 11.10 8.67 20.64
N GLY A 235 10.84 9.42 19.57
CA GLY A 235 10.57 8.86 18.23
C GLY A 235 9.29 8.02 18.14
N GLY A 236 8.38 8.10 19.11
CA GLY A 236 7.17 7.27 19.15
C GLY A 236 6.26 7.50 17.94
N ILE A 237 6.11 8.75 17.47
CA ILE A 237 5.35 9.04 16.25
C ILE A 237 6.00 8.38 15.04
N GLN A 238 7.33 8.50 14.91
CA GLN A 238 8.07 7.89 13.81
C GLN A 238 7.92 6.39 13.82
N LYS A 239 8.04 5.73 14.97
CA LYS A 239 7.83 4.28 15.09
C LYS A 239 6.41 3.86 14.66
N VAL A 240 5.39 4.64 15.02
CA VAL A 240 4.01 4.36 14.58
C VAL A 240 3.85 4.61 13.08
N LEU A 241 4.38 5.72 12.57
CA LEU A 241 4.31 6.04 11.15
C LEU A 241 5.12 5.06 10.30
N ASP A 242 6.26 4.57 10.80
CA ASP A 242 7.08 3.57 10.12
C ASP A 242 6.36 2.23 9.94
N VAL A 243 5.47 1.84 10.87
CA VAL A 243 4.61 0.66 10.70
C VAL A 243 3.70 0.78 9.47
N PHE A 244 3.24 1.99 9.15
CA PHE A 244 2.39 2.25 7.99
C PHE A 244 3.20 2.63 6.74
N ASN A 245 4.52 2.69 6.85
CA ASN A 245 5.40 3.11 5.77
C ASN A 245 5.83 1.92 4.91
N PRO A 246 5.29 1.77 3.70
CA PRO A 246 5.62 0.64 2.84
C PRO A 246 7.08 0.63 2.36
N VAL A 247 7.74 1.79 2.36
CA VAL A 247 9.12 1.94 1.90
C VAL A 247 10.13 1.52 2.98
N SER A 248 9.79 1.68 4.27
CA SER A 248 10.66 1.33 5.39
C SER A 248 11.01 -0.18 5.40
N TYR A 249 10.08 -1.05 5.00
CA TYR A 249 10.31 -2.49 4.96
C TYR A 249 11.29 -2.94 3.88
N THR A 250 11.52 -2.13 2.84
CA THR A 250 12.50 -2.42 1.79
C THR A 250 13.91 -1.98 2.15
N HIS A 251 14.07 -1.03 3.10
CA HIS A 251 15.37 -0.48 3.53
C HIS A 251 15.94 -1.09 4.80
N LEU A 252 15.13 -1.69 5.68
CA LEU A 252 15.57 -2.19 6.98
C LEU A 252 16.56 -3.38 6.93
N ARG A 253 16.74 -4.02 5.77
CA ARG A 253 17.73 -5.11 5.58
C ARG A 253 18.98 -4.71 4.80
N ALA A 254 19.11 -3.46 4.40
CA ALA A 254 20.29 -3.01 3.65
C ALA A 254 21.44 -2.49 4.54
N HIS A 255 21.25 -2.47 5.87
CA HIS A 255 22.21 -1.92 6.83
C HIS A 255 22.73 -2.92 7.88
N GLU A 256 22.30 -4.20 7.82
CA GLU A 256 22.96 -5.31 8.52
C GLU A 256 23.72 -6.19 7.52
#